data_2322d76c72422c8f4d982658e870b479
#
_entry.id   2322d76c72422c8f4d982658e870b479
#
_cell.length_a   1.000
_cell.length_b   1.000
_cell.length_c   1.000
_cell.angle_alpha   90.00
_cell.angle_beta   90.00
_cell.angle_gamma   90.00
#
_symmetry.space_group_name_H-M   'P 1'
#
loop_
_entity.id
_entity.type
_entity.pdbx_description
1 polymer ?
#
loop_
_entity_poly.entity_id
_entity_poly.type
_entity_poly.pdbx_seq_one_letter_code
_entity_poly.pdbx_strand_id
1 'polypeptide(L)'
;EIKHGNSTGMLAEIDLTTPSIIWLDYDNVLSMTCFADIKILFDALPHGSIFVMSCNRQLRNDEADPIRPYTRDELNEKFINLVPYDIEDNCCTDINASQTIRRMLEAYCNKVIEDRNREGKDNLSFYPLYNIKYEEYRGARMFTYGGIILNSDYDINKLNVFDFKFINIRGSLPHLLISLYPCLCRWQKRLFSFFRAYVVDRSAYFLFFVLMSLTEALIFIF
;
A
#
# COMPACT_ATOMS: atom_id res chain seq x y z
N GLU A 1 4.24 11.26 18.97
CA GLU A 1 5.09 12.35 18.46
C GLU A 1 4.64 12.70 17.04
N ILE A 2 4.53 13.99 16.73
CA ILE A 2 4.22 14.46 15.37
C ILE A 2 5.49 15.10 14.83
N LYS A 3 5.95 14.63 13.67
CA LYS A 3 7.09 15.19 12.92
C LYS A 3 6.58 15.84 11.64
N HIS A 4 7.16 16.98 11.27
CA HIS A 4 6.84 17.71 10.05
C HIS A 4 8.00 17.65 9.06
N GLY A 5 7.73 17.23 7.81
CA GLY A 5 8.74 17.12 6.76
C GLY A 5 8.25 16.32 5.57
N ASN A 6 9.11 16.10 4.59
CA ASN A 6 8.80 15.15 3.53
C ASN A 6 8.96 13.71 4.03
N SER A 7 8.21 12.78 3.47
CA SER A 7 8.17 11.37 3.89
C SER A 7 9.56 10.72 3.90
N THR A 8 10.33 10.90 2.84
CA THR A 8 11.67 10.31 2.69
C THR A 8 12.63 10.75 3.80
N GLY A 9 12.64 12.04 4.13
CA GLY A 9 13.48 12.57 5.21
C GLY A 9 13.03 12.05 6.58
N MET A 10 11.72 12.00 6.82
CA MET A 10 11.16 11.54 8.10
C MET A 10 11.37 10.05 8.31
N LEU A 11 11.25 9.24 7.26
CA LEU A 11 11.50 7.79 7.31
C LEU A 11 12.93 7.47 7.72
N ALA A 12 13.91 8.29 7.32
CA ALA A 12 15.32 8.11 7.69
C ALA A 12 15.59 8.36 9.19
N GLU A 13 14.67 9.04 9.89
CA GLU A 13 14.78 9.36 11.32
C GLU A 13 14.02 8.40 12.24
N ILE A 14 13.24 7.48 11.68
CA ILE A 14 12.41 6.54 12.44
C ILE A 14 13.21 5.29 12.77
N ASP A 15 13.10 4.84 14.01
CA ASP A 15 13.63 3.53 14.42
C ASP A 15 12.72 2.42 13.86
N LEU A 16 13.23 1.69 12.88
CA LEU A 16 12.56 0.57 12.23
C LEU A 16 13.11 -0.80 12.67
N THR A 17 13.81 -0.87 13.80
CA THR A 17 14.41 -2.13 14.29
C THR A 17 13.39 -3.08 14.92
N THR A 18 12.20 -2.59 15.28
CA THR A 18 11.11 -3.40 15.83
C THR A 18 9.97 -3.58 14.82
N PRO A 19 9.20 -4.70 14.90
CA PRO A 19 8.03 -4.90 14.05
C PRO A 19 7.06 -3.73 14.18
N SER A 20 6.71 -3.13 13.05
CA SER A 20 5.95 -1.88 13.00
C SER A 20 4.86 -1.94 11.95
N ILE A 21 3.81 -1.16 12.12
CA ILE A 21 2.81 -0.88 11.09
C ILE A 21 3.12 0.50 10.51
N ILE A 22 3.42 0.53 9.21
CA ILE A 22 3.69 1.76 8.48
C ILE A 22 2.58 1.98 7.47
N TRP A 23 1.98 3.16 7.50
CA TRP A 23 1.04 3.58 6.47
C TRP A 23 1.52 4.86 5.81
N LEU A 24 1.84 4.76 4.52
CA LEU A 24 2.12 5.90 3.65
C LEU A 24 0.82 6.33 2.96
N ASP A 25 0.30 7.49 3.30
CA ASP A 25 -0.95 8.01 2.74
C ASP A 25 -0.66 9.19 1.80
N TYR A 26 -0.59 8.89 0.50
CA TYR A 26 -0.34 9.89 -0.54
C TYR A 26 -1.65 10.33 -1.18
N ASP A 27 -1.97 11.60 -1.09
CA ASP A 27 -3.12 12.21 -1.78
C ASP A 27 -2.95 12.28 -3.30
N ASN A 28 -1.71 12.19 -3.78
CA ASN A 28 -1.34 12.35 -5.17
C ASN A 28 -1.25 11.03 -5.92
N VAL A 29 -1.05 11.13 -7.24
CA VAL A 29 -0.75 9.97 -8.10
C VAL A 29 0.59 9.34 -7.73
N LEU A 30 0.76 8.06 -8.08
CA LEU A 30 2.03 7.35 -7.90
C LEU A 30 3.21 8.13 -8.48
N SER A 31 4.30 8.23 -7.73
CA SER A 31 5.51 8.96 -8.10
C SER A 31 6.78 8.18 -7.76
N MET A 32 7.92 8.63 -8.26
CA MET A 32 9.23 8.03 -7.92
C MET A 32 9.55 8.14 -6.43
N THR A 33 9.05 9.18 -5.74
CA THR A 33 9.19 9.34 -4.29
C THR A 33 8.57 8.18 -3.54
N CYS A 34 7.38 7.70 -3.97
CA CYS A 34 6.74 6.53 -3.35
C CYS A 34 7.66 5.30 -3.36
N PHE A 35 8.36 5.07 -4.47
CA PHE A 35 9.30 3.95 -4.58
C PHE A 35 10.57 4.16 -3.74
N ALA A 36 11.06 5.39 -3.61
CA ALA A 36 12.18 5.71 -2.72
C ALA A 36 11.80 5.42 -1.25
N ASP A 37 10.61 5.81 -0.83
CA ASP A 37 10.11 5.56 0.52
C ASP A 37 9.92 4.07 0.78
N ILE A 38 9.36 3.33 -0.19
CA ILE A 38 9.25 1.86 -0.13
C ILE A 38 10.64 1.22 0.05
N LYS A 39 11.65 1.70 -0.68
CA LYS A 39 13.00 1.16 -0.55
C LYS A 39 13.55 1.34 0.86
N ILE A 40 13.44 2.54 1.43
CA ILE A 40 13.89 2.82 2.81
C ILE A 40 13.22 1.85 3.79
N LEU A 41 11.90 1.68 3.67
CA LEU A 41 11.14 0.81 4.56
C LEU A 41 11.53 -0.66 4.39
N PHE A 42 11.58 -1.16 3.17
CA PHE A 42 11.82 -2.58 2.90
C PHE A 42 13.29 -2.98 3.13
N ASP A 43 14.23 -2.04 3.09
CA ASP A 43 15.61 -2.27 3.51
C ASP A 43 15.75 -2.45 5.04
N ALA A 44 14.80 -1.90 5.84
CA ALA A 44 14.94 -1.82 7.30
C ALA A 44 13.89 -2.63 8.07
N LEU A 45 12.64 -2.72 7.61
CA LEU A 45 11.54 -3.33 8.36
C LEU A 45 11.80 -4.81 8.66
N PRO A 46 11.70 -5.25 9.93
CA PRO A 46 11.91 -6.64 10.32
C PRO A 46 10.69 -7.53 10.06
N HIS A 47 10.88 -8.83 10.27
CA HIS A 47 9.80 -9.82 10.33
C HIS A 47 8.66 -9.35 11.24
N GLY A 48 7.41 -9.56 10.79
CA GLY A 48 6.19 -9.17 11.52
C GLY A 48 5.73 -7.73 11.22
N SER A 49 6.48 -6.96 10.44
CA SER A 49 6.08 -5.60 10.06
C SER A 49 5.02 -5.60 8.98
N ILE A 50 4.10 -4.63 9.05
CA ILE A 50 3.04 -4.40 8.07
C ILE A 50 3.31 -3.09 7.35
N PHE A 51 3.28 -3.16 6.03
CA PHE A 51 3.37 -2.02 5.14
C PHE A 51 2.05 -1.79 4.44
N VAL A 52 1.59 -0.55 4.41
CA VAL A 52 0.41 -0.09 3.68
C VAL A 52 0.73 1.21 2.97
N MET A 53 0.27 1.36 1.76
CA MET A 53 0.39 2.59 0.98
C MET A 53 -0.93 2.89 0.28
N SER A 54 -1.38 4.14 0.36
CA SER A 54 -2.50 4.66 -0.40
C SER A 54 -2.02 5.71 -1.40
N CYS A 55 -2.60 5.73 -2.60
CA CYS A 55 -2.36 6.76 -3.60
C CYS A 55 -3.58 6.91 -4.53
N ASN A 56 -3.63 8.00 -5.28
CA ASN A 56 -4.61 8.12 -6.34
C ASN A 56 -4.33 7.08 -7.43
N ARG A 57 -5.38 6.32 -7.83
CA ARG A 57 -5.27 5.20 -8.78
C ARG A 57 -5.12 5.62 -10.24
N GLN A 58 -4.99 6.89 -10.54
CA GLN A 58 -4.84 7.39 -11.89
C GLN A 58 -3.36 7.38 -12.32
N LEU A 59 -3.10 6.84 -13.49
CA LEU A 59 -1.82 6.95 -14.21
C LEU A 59 -2.03 7.91 -15.38
N ARG A 60 -1.89 9.22 -15.11
CA ARG A 60 -2.20 10.28 -16.09
C ARG A 60 -1.03 11.23 -16.27
N ASN A 61 -0.95 11.76 -17.47
CA ASN A 61 -0.03 12.83 -17.83
C ASN A 61 -0.72 14.18 -17.56
N ASP A 62 -0.39 14.80 -16.43
CA ASP A 62 -0.93 16.10 -16.04
C ASP A 62 -0.29 17.26 -16.83
N GLU A 63 0.81 17.01 -17.54
CA GLU A 63 1.47 17.99 -18.42
C GLU A 63 0.91 17.97 -19.85
N ALA A 64 0.11 16.96 -20.20
CA ALA A 64 -0.54 16.87 -21.49
C ALA A 64 -1.74 17.82 -21.59
N ASP A 65 -1.95 18.40 -22.76
CA ASP A 65 -3.13 19.21 -23.08
C ASP A 65 -3.92 18.55 -24.25
N PRO A 66 -5.12 17.99 -23.98
CA PRO A 66 -5.79 17.86 -22.67
C PRO A 66 -5.13 16.81 -21.78
N ILE A 67 -5.34 16.91 -20.45
CA ILE A 67 -4.91 15.89 -19.47
C ILE A 67 -5.47 14.52 -19.86
N ARG A 68 -4.61 13.51 -19.94
CA ARG A 68 -4.98 12.16 -20.38
C ARG A 68 -4.17 11.08 -19.64
N PRO A 69 -4.59 9.80 -19.70
CA PRO A 69 -3.75 8.71 -19.25
C PRO A 69 -2.39 8.71 -19.97
N TYR A 70 -1.34 8.25 -19.28
CA TYR A 70 -0.07 7.96 -19.94
C TYR A 70 -0.26 6.94 -21.04
N THR A 71 0.49 7.08 -22.12
CA THR A 71 0.79 5.95 -23.00
C THR A 71 1.74 4.99 -22.27
N ARG A 72 1.89 3.78 -22.76
CA ARG A 72 2.84 2.81 -22.23
C ARG A 72 4.27 3.34 -22.26
N ASP A 73 4.66 4.00 -23.35
CA ASP A 73 6.00 4.55 -23.52
C ASP A 73 6.27 5.70 -22.53
N GLU A 74 5.32 6.63 -22.37
CA GLU A 74 5.42 7.70 -21.37
C GLU A 74 5.50 7.14 -19.93
N LEU A 75 4.75 6.07 -19.63
CA LEU A 75 4.83 5.41 -18.35
C LEU A 75 6.22 4.80 -18.13
N ASN A 76 6.78 4.15 -19.15
CA ASN A 76 8.13 3.58 -19.11
C ASN A 76 9.21 4.65 -18.94
N GLU A 77 9.08 5.80 -19.59
CA GLU A 77 10.00 6.93 -19.43
C GLU A 77 9.94 7.49 -18.00
N LYS A 78 8.72 7.63 -17.44
CA LYS A 78 8.53 8.20 -16.10
C LYS A 78 8.99 7.26 -14.99
N PHE A 79 8.79 5.97 -15.14
CA PHE A 79 9.05 4.95 -14.13
C PHE A 79 10.08 3.93 -14.62
N ILE A 80 11.21 4.38 -15.07
CA ILE A 80 12.31 3.58 -15.63
C ILE A 80 12.55 2.32 -14.78
N ASN A 81 12.50 1.14 -15.42
CA ASN A 81 12.70 -0.18 -14.78
C ASN A 81 11.70 -0.59 -13.67
N LEU A 82 10.66 0.19 -13.44
CA LEU A 82 9.62 -0.14 -12.46
C LEU A 82 8.34 -0.66 -13.13
N VAL A 83 8.21 -0.47 -14.44
CA VAL A 83 7.07 -0.94 -15.21
C VAL A 83 7.32 -2.38 -15.67
N PRO A 84 6.45 -3.34 -15.36
CA PRO A 84 6.59 -4.72 -15.85
C PRO A 84 6.58 -4.76 -17.39
N TYR A 85 7.48 -5.54 -17.97
CA TYR A 85 7.71 -5.61 -19.43
C TYR A 85 6.49 -6.13 -20.21
N ASP A 86 5.65 -6.94 -19.58
CA ASP A 86 4.45 -7.60 -20.16
C ASP A 86 3.16 -6.80 -19.95
N ILE A 87 3.26 -5.49 -19.73
CA ILE A 87 2.11 -4.60 -19.60
C ILE A 87 1.51 -4.28 -20.98
N GLU A 88 0.18 -4.33 -21.06
CA GLU A 88 -0.57 -3.98 -22.27
C GLU A 88 -0.57 -2.47 -22.53
N ASP A 89 -0.81 -2.05 -23.78
CA ASP A 89 -0.81 -0.63 -24.18
C ASP A 89 -1.88 0.20 -23.46
N ASN A 90 -2.99 -0.43 -23.04
CA ASN A 90 -4.09 0.20 -22.32
C ASN A 90 -3.90 0.25 -20.80
N CYS A 91 -2.69 -0.02 -20.31
CA CYS A 91 -2.34 -0.18 -18.89
C CYS A 91 -2.70 1.01 -18.00
N CYS A 92 -2.73 2.22 -18.55
CA CYS A 92 -3.00 3.46 -17.82
C CYS A 92 -4.47 3.90 -17.88
N THR A 93 -5.33 3.18 -18.58
CA THR A 93 -6.76 3.50 -18.59
C THR A 93 -7.37 3.33 -17.20
N ASP A 94 -8.44 4.06 -16.90
CA ASP A 94 -9.08 4.10 -15.58
C ASP A 94 -9.37 2.70 -14.98
N ILE A 95 -9.73 1.75 -15.82
CA ILE A 95 -10.03 0.36 -15.42
C ILE A 95 -8.74 -0.38 -15.03
N ASN A 96 -7.67 -0.19 -15.81
CA ASN A 96 -6.43 -0.96 -15.71
C ASN A 96 -5.37 -0.31 -14.81
N ALA A 97 -5.43 1.01 -14.63
CA ALA A 97 -4.42 1.77 -13.91
C ALA A 97 -4.13 1.21 -12.51
N SER A 98 -5.14 0.86 -11.74
CA SER A 98 -4.92 0.29 -10.39
C SER A 98 -4.27 -1.10 -10.44
N GLN A 99 -4.52 -1.90 -11.46
CA GLN A 99 -3.84 -3.19 -11.63
C GLN A 99 -2.37 -2.98 -12.03
N THR A 100 -2.12 -1.99 -12.87
CA THR A 100 -0.76 -1.58 -13.26
C THR A 100 0.03 -1.11 -12.06
N ILE A 101 -0.55 -0.18 -11.26
CA ILE A 101 0.06 0.29 -10.00
C ILE A 101 0.36 -0.89 -9.08
N ARG A 102 -0.60 -1.79 -8.88
CA ARG A 102 -0.38 -2.99 -8.06
C ARG A 102 0.82 -3.80 -8.53
N ARG A 103 0.89 -4.09 -9.83
CA ARG A 103 1.99 -4.89 -10.41
C ARG A 103 3.35 -4.22 -10.26
N MET A 104 3.40 -2.90 -10.44
CA MET A 104 4.63 -2.11 -10.23
C MET A 104 5.09 -2.18 -8.77
N LEU A 105 4.17 -1.95 -7.82
CA LEU A 105 4.47 -1.99 -6.39
C LEU A 105 4.87 -3.40 -5.93
N GLU A 106 4.13 -4.43 -6.34
CA GLU A 106 4.41 -5.83 -6.00
C GLU A 106 5.79 -6.27 -6.51
N ALA A 107 6.08 -5.99 -7.76
CA ALA A 107 7.38 -6.31 -8.35
C ALA A 107 8.53 -5.58 -7.63
N TYR A 108 8.34 -4.32 -7.29
CA TYR A 108 9.35 -3.53 -6.60
C TYR A 108 9.56 -3.97 -5.15
N CYS A 109 8.50 -4.19 -4.39
CA CYS A 109 8.60 -4.70 -3.01
C CYS A 109 9.35 -6.04 -2.97
N ASN A 110 8.99 -6.97 -3.86
CA ASN A 110 9.66 -8.27 -3.95
C ASN A 110 11.13 -8.11 -4.33
N LYS A 111 11.44 -7.25 -5.31
CA LYS A 111 12.82 -6.99 -5.70
C LYS A 111 13.67 -6.46 -4.54
N VAL A 112 13.18 -5.50 -3.76
CA VAL A 112 13.93 -4.95 -2.63
C VAL A 112 14.17 -6.03 -1.57
N ILE A 113 13.18 -6.86 -1.26
CA ILE A 113 13.34 -7.99 -0.32
C ILE A 113 14.35 -9.02 -0.85
N GLU A 114 14.29 -9.35 -2.14
CA GLU A 114 15.25 -10.28 -2.76
C GLU A 114 16.69 -9.73 -2.73
N ASP A 115 16.86 -8.44 -3.00
CA ASP A 115 18.17 -7.77 -2.94
C ASP A 115 18.72 -7.82 -1.50
N ARG A 116 17.89 -7.52 -0.50
CA ARG A 116 18.21 -7.60 0.93
C ARG A 116 18.59 -9.03 1.36
N ASN A 117 17.85 -10.04 0.92
CA ASN A 117 18.14 -11.45 1.22
C ASN A 117 19.47 -11.89 0.59
N ARG A 118 19.79 -11.42 -0.63
CA ARG A 118 21.07 -11.73 -1.30
C ARG A 118 22.28 -11.17 -0.56
N GLU A 119 22.12 -10.05 0.16
CA GLU A 119 23.17 -9.52 1.02
C GLU A 119 23.45 -10.40 2.25
N GLY A 120 22.70 -11.48 2.43
CA GLY A 120 22.90 -12.48 3.49
C GLY A 120 22.50 -12.01 4.90
N LYS A 121 21.76 -10.93 5.00
CA LYS A 121 21.34 -10.35 6.29
C LYS A 121 20.04 -10.97 6.81
N ASP A 122 19.16 -11.42 5.90
CA ASP A 122 17.82 -11.86 6.23
C ASP A 122 17.35 -13.00 5.30
N ASN A 123 16.24 -13.62 5.68
CA ASN A 123 15.49 -14.57 4.85
C ASN A 123 14.00 -14.19 4.93
N LEU A 124 13.63 -13.12 4.24
CA LEU A 124 12.32 -12.51 4.32
C LEU A 124 11.51 -12.72 3.05
N SER A 125 10.19 -12.65 3.19
CA SER A 125 9.23 -12.60 2.08
C SER A 125 8.17 -11.56 2.36
N PHE A 126 7.70 -10.87 1.33
CA PHE A 126 6.57 -9.96 1.41
C PHE A 126 5.30 -10.66 0.92
N TYR A 127 4.27 -10.66 1.75
CA TYR A 127 2.97 -11.24 1.46
C TYR A 127 1.92 -10.15 1.30
N PRO A 128 1.45 -9.86 0.08
CA PRO A 128 0.38 -8.89 -0.15
C PRO A 128 -0.92 -9.32 0.54
N LEU A 129 -1.50 -8.43 1.34
CA LEU A 129 -2.77 -8.65 2.05
C LEU A 129 -3.84 -7.65 1.63
N TYR A 130 -3.44 -6.47 1.16
CA TYR A 130 -4.33 -5.35 0.86
C TYR A 130 -4.22 -4.98 -0.61
N ASN A 131 -5.36 -4.97 -1.29
CA ASN A 131 -5.51 -4.56 -2.69
C ASN A 131 -6.90 -3.95 -2.85
N ILE A 132 -7.05 -2.71 -2.36
CA ILE A 132 -8.35 -2.07 -2.16
C ILE A 132 -8.50 -0.90 -3.13
N LYS A 133 -9.59 -0.89 -3.89
CA LYS A 133 -10.02 0.24 -4.70
C LYS A 133 -11.22 0.89 -4.03
N TYR A 134 -11.18 2.19 -3.86
CA TYR A 134 -12.31 2.94 -3.35
C TYR A 134 -12.43 4.30 -4.02
N GLU A 135 -13.58 4.88 -3.89
CA GLU A 135 -13.90 6.20 -4.43
C GLU A 135 -14.48 7.04 -3.31
N GLU A 136 -13.91 8.19 -3.08
CA GLU A 136 -14.37 9.11 -2.07
C GLU A 136 -15.58 9.90 -2.54
N TYR A 137 -16.36 10.42 -1.59
CA TYR A 137 -17.59 11.18 -1.87
C TYR A 137 -17.39 12.36 -2.84
N ARG A 138 -16.18 12.91 -2.91
CA ARG A 138 -15.81 14.01 -3.82
C ARG A 138 -15.16 13.55 -5.12
N GLY A 139 -15.20 12.26 -5.41
CA GLY A 139 -14.71 11.69 -6.66
C GLY A 139 -13.21 11.41 -6.70
N ALA A 140 -12.48 11.54 -5.57
CA ALA A 140 -11.11 11.05 -5.48
C ALA A 140 -11.10 9.53 -5.62
N ARG A 141 -10.32 9.03 -6.57
CA ARG A 141 -10.22 7.60 -6.89
C ARG A 141 -8.94 7.06 -6.30
N MET A 142 -9.05 6.36 -5.21
CA MET A 142 -7.94 5.88 -4.42
C MET A 142 -7.65 4.41 -4.63
N PHE A 143 -6.43 4.03 -4.38
CA PHE A 143 -5.94 2.67 -4.38
C PHE A 143 -5.05 2.45 -3.18
N THR A 144 -5.33 1.42 -2.39
CA THR A 144 -4.51 1.03 -1.25
C THR A 144 -3.92 -0.35 -1.51
N TYR A 145 -2.62 -0.45 -1.38
CA TYR A 145 -1.84 -1.67 -1.50
C TYR A 145 -0.96 -1.86 -0.27
N GLY A 146 -0.79 -3.11 0.14
CA GLY A 146 0.09 -3.42 1.26
C GLY A 146 0.07 -4.88 1.64
N GLY A 147 0.85 -5.21 2.67
CA GLY A 147 1.00 -6.58 3.13
C GLY A 147 1.90 -6.67 4.35
N ILE A 148 2.34 -7.89 4.64
CA ILE A 148 3.18 -8.21 5.79
C ILE A 148 4.53 -8.77 5.33
N ILE A 149 5.59 -8.39 6.04
CA ILE A 149 6.94 -8.93 5.88
C ILE A 149 7.13 -10.06 6.90
N LEU A 150 7.40 -11.26 6.43
CA LEU A 150 7.60 -12.45 7.26
C LEU A 150 8.90 -13.16 6.91
N ASN A 151 9.42 -13.95 7.83
CA ASN A 151 10.45 -14.93 7.47
C ASN A 151 9.91 -15.89 6.40
N SER A 152 10.72 -16.26 5.43
CA SER A 152 10.29 -17.07 4.28
C SER A 152 9.80 -18.48 4.67
N ASP A 153 10.20 -18.97 5.84
CA ASP A 153 9.77 -20.25 6.43
C ASP A 153 8.50 -20.12 7.29
N TYR A 154 7.99 -18.90 7.48
CA TYR A 154 6.78 -18.67 8.30
C TYR A 154 5.52 -19.14 7.56
N ASP A 155 4.73 -19.97 8.23
CA ASP A 155 3.43 -20.40 7.71
C ASP A 155 2.39 -19.28 7.83
N ILE A 156 2.07 -18.63 6.71
CA ILE A 156 1.12 -17.51 6.64
C ILE A 156 -0.30 -17.90 7.11
N ASN A 157 -0.67 -19.19 7.06
CA ASN A 157 -1.98 -19.63 7.54
C ASN A 157 -2.15 -19.41 9.05
N LYS A 158 -1.05 -19.31 9.81
CA LYS A 158 -1.10 -18.98 11.24
C LYS A 158 -1.61 -17.58 11.53
N LEU A 159 -1.63 -16.69 10.55
CA LEU A 159 -2.19 -15.34 10.71
C LEU A 159 -3.72 -15.34 10.74
N ASN A 160 -4.37 -16.43 10.34
CA ASN A 160 -5.84 -16.58 10.28
C ASN A 160 -6.55 -15.45 9.50
N VAL A 161 -5.87 -14.85 8.51
CA VAL A 161 -6.42 -13.71 7.73
C VAL A 161 -7.69 -14.07 6.98
N PHE A 162 -7.94 -15.35 6.73
CA PHE A 162 -9.13 -15.86 6.06
C PHE A 162 -10.36 -15.98 6.98
N ASP A 163 -10.18 -15.88 8.30
CA ASP A 163 -11.25 -16.02 9.29
C ASP A 163 -12.02 -14.71 9.54
N PHE A 164 -11.61 -13.62 8.93
CA PHE A 164 -12.29 -12.32 9.03
C PHE A 164 -13.60 -12.31 8.23
N LYS A 165 -14.74 -12.59 8.90
CA LYS A 165 -16.07 -12.70 8.28
C LYS A 165 -16.57 -11.44 7.55
N PHE A 166 -16.00 -10.28 7.84
CA PHE A 166 -16.37 -9.01 7.22
C PHE A 166 -15.52 -8.65 6.00
N ILE A 167 -14.51 -9.46 5.71
CA ILE A 167 -13.64 -9.30 4.54
C ILE A 167 -14.01 -10.38 3.53
N ASN A 168 -14.43 -9.97 2.33
CA ASN A 168 -14.60 -10.89 1.23
C ASN A 168 -13.27 -11.06 0.52
N ILE A 169 -12.63 -12.19 0.76
CA ILE A 169 -11.35 -12.53 0.15
C ILE A 169 -11.64 -13.27 -1.13
N ARG A 170 -11.32 -12.66 -2.27
CA ARG A 170 -11.41 -13.30 -3.59
C ARG A 170 -10.02 -13.52 -4.15
N GLY A 171 -9.70 -14.76 -4.44
CA GLY A 171 -8.42 -15.17 -5.04
C GLY A 171 -7.57 -16.02 -4.11
N SER A 172 -6.55 -16.64 -4.70
CA SER A 172 -5.50 -17.36 -3.96
C SER A 172 -4.36 -16.40 -3.63
N LEU A 173 -3.64 -16.66 -2.52
CA LEU A 173 -2.31 -16.07 -2.36
C LEU A 173 -1.48 -16.39 -3.63
N PRO A 174 -0.91 -15.44 -4.33
CA PRO A 174 -0.55 -14.05 -4.06
C PRO A 174 -1.54 -12.99 -4.61
N HIS A 175 -2.76 -13.33 -4.98
CA HIS A 175 -3.73 -12.43 -5.62
C HIS A 175 -4.92 -12.12 -4.72
N LEU A 176 -4.66 -11.87 -3.45
CA LEU A 176 -5.71 -11.58 -2.47
C LEU A 176 -6.43 -10.27 -2.83
N LEU A 177 -7.71 -10.35 -3.15
CA LEU A 177 -8.60 -9.22 -3.40
C LEU A 177 -9.52 -9.08 -2.19
N ILE A 178 -9.30 -8.05 -1.40
CA ILE A 178 -10.19 -7.70 -0.29
C ILE A 178 -11.28 -6.78 -0.83
N SER A 179 -12.52 -7.26 -0.84
CA SER A 179 -13.70 -6.45 -1.17
C SER A 179 -14.49 -6.20 0.12
N LEU A 180 -14.68 -4.94 0.46
CA LEU A 180 -15.44 -4.55 1.63
C LEU A 180 -16.94 -4.62 1.33
N TYR A 181 -17.71 -5.27 2.21
CA TYR A 181 -19.17 -5.29 2.09
C TYR A 181 -19.79 -3.93 2.41
N PRO A 182 -20.85 -3.51 1.69
CA PRO A 182 -21.55 -2.23 1.92
C PRO A 182 -22.18 -2.08 3.32
N CYS A 183 -22.28 -3.16 4.10
CA CYS A 183 -22.86 -3.15 5.44
C CYS A 183 -22.09 -2.34 6.49
N LEU A 184 -20.84 -2.01 6.25
CA LEU A 184 -20.01 -1.26 7.19
C LEU A 184 -20.37 0.21 7.32
N CYS A 185 -21.11 0.79 6.36
CA CYS A 185 -21.56 2.19 6.43
C CYS A 185 -22.44 2.52 7.64
N ARG A 186 -23.16 1.55 8.23
CA ARG A 186 -23.98 1.76 9.45
C ARG A 186 -23.17 1.71 10.74
N TRP A 187 -22.13 0.90 10.78
CA TRP A 187 -21.22 0.80 11.93
C TRP A 187 -20.24 1.97 11.99
N GLN A 188 -19.76 2.43 10.86
CA GLN A 188 -18.92 3.62 10.77
C GLN A 188 -19.56 4.84 11.44
N LYS A 189 -20.88 5.07 11.26
CA LYS A 189 -21.56 6.23 11.87
C LYS A 189 -21.57 6.20 13.41
N ARG A 190 -21.55 5.04 14.05
CA ARG A 190 -21.53 4.91 15.53
C ARG A 190 -20.11 5.01 16.10
N LEU A 191 -19.10 4.51 15.43
CA LEU A 191 -17.70 4.63 15.84
C LEU A 191 -17.16 6.06 15.64
N PHE A 192 -17.64 6.79 14.63
CA PHE A 192 -17.26 8.18 14.35
C PHE A 192 -17.60 9.17 15.48
N SER A 193 -18.60 8.90 16.31
CA SER A 193 -18.93 9.78 17.45
C SER A 193 -17.89 9.69 18.57
N PHE A 194 -17.12 8.60 18.66
CA PHE A 194 -16.13 8.38 19.72
C PHE A 194 -14.73 8.92 19.36
N PHE A 195 -14.37 8.97 18.07
CA PHE A 195 -13.01 9.28 17.60
C PHE A 195 -12.87 10.65 16.89
N ARG A 196 -13.83 11.54 17.04
CA ARG A 196 -13.86 12.84 16.34
C ARG A 196 -12.68 13.79 16.64
N ALA A 197 -11.76 13.41 17.51
CA ALA A 197 -10.70 14.28 18.02
C ALA A 197 -9.32 14.13 17.36
N TYR A 198 -9.03 13.08 16.58
CA TYR A 198 -7.63 12.80 16.25
C TYR A 198 -7.27 12.37 14.81
N VAL A 199 -8.23 12.18 13.89
CA VAL A 199 -7.90 11.78 12.50
C VAL A 199 -8.76 12.49 11.47
N VAL A 200 -8.14 13.02 10.44
CA VAL A 200 -8.75 13.92 9.44
C VAL A 200 -9.45 13.19 8.30
N ASP A 201 -9.20 11.90 8.05
CA ASP A 201 -9.78 11.16 6.93
C ASP A 201 -10.53 9.88 7.35
N ARG A 202 -11.69 9.64 6.72
CA ARG A 202 -12.64 8.57 7.06
C ARG A 202 -12.23 7.18 6.58
N SER A 203 -11.43 7.08 5.54
CA SER A 203 -10.94 5.81 4.96
C SER A 203 -9.85 5.16 5.82
N ALA A 204 -9.07 5.96 6.54
CA ALA A 204 -8.01 5.51 7.43
C ALA A 204 -8.48 4.62 8.60
N TYR A 205 -9.69 4.83 9.09
CA TYR A 205 -10.20 4.13 10.29
C TYR A 205 -10.45 2.65 10.12
N PHE A 206 -10.81 2.22 8.92
CA PHE A 206 -11.14 0.80 8.70
C PHE A 206 -9.89 -0.07 8.71
N LEU A 207 -8.85 0.37 8.03
CA LEU A 207 -7.56 -0.32 8.03
C LEU A 207 -6.93 -0.34 9.44
N PHE A 208 -7.07 0.75 10.16
CA PHE A 208 -6.61 0.90 11.54
C PHE A 208 -7.13 -0.20 12.48
N PHE A 209 -8.41 -0.55 12.38
CA PHE A 209 -9.02 -1.55 13.27
C PHE A 209 -8.54 -2.97 13.00
N VAL A 210 -8.29 -3.31 11.74
CA VAL A 210 -7.73 -4.62 11.35
C VAL A 210 -6.27 -4.75 11.80
N LEU A 211 -5.53 -3.64 11.80
CA LEU A 211 -4.11 -3.60 12.10
C LEU A 211 -3.80 -3.52 13.60
N MET A 212 -4.62 -2.82 14.38
CA MET A 212 -4.41 -2.67 15.85
C MET A 212 -4.45 -3.99 16.63
N SER A 213 -4.99 -5.06 16.06
CA SER A 213 -5.00 -6.37 16.71
C SER A 213 -3.67 -7.13 16.58
N LEU A 214 -2.70 -6.63 15.84
CA LEU A 214 -1.52 -7.39 15.42
C LEU A 214 -0.17 -6.85 15.92
N THR A 215 -0.08 -5.58 16.36
CA THR A 215 1.22 -4.97 16.74
C THR A 215 1.11 -3.95 17.86
N GLU A 216 2.24 -3.71 18.55
CA GLU A 216 2.34 -2.71 19.63
C GLU A 216 2.71 -1.29 19.15
N ALA A 217 3.13 -1.13 17.89
CA ALA A 217 3.56 0.16 17.34
C ALA A 217 2.87 0.48 16.01
N LEU A 218 2.30 1.68 15.91
CA LEU A 218 1.66 2.21 14.70
C LEU A 218 2.33 3.53 14.31
N ILE A 219 2.81 3.62 13.09
CA ILE A 219 3.47 4.81 12.54
C ILE A 219 2.67 5.30 11.33
N PHE A 220 2.19 6.55 11.41
CA PHE A 220 1.56 7.25 10.29
C PHE A 220 2.52 8.27 9.69
N ILE A 221 2.58 8.32 8.36
CA ILE A 221 3.31 9.34 7.62
C ILE A 221 2.36 9.92 6.58
N PHE A 222 2.11 11.22 6.66
CA PHE A 222 1.22 11.99 5.80
C PHE A 222 2.00 12.87 4.84
#